data_4b47120973c3c6768d10b5a5cc258fcb
#
_entry.id   4b47120973c3c6768d10b5a5cc258fcb
#
_cell.length_a   1.000
_cell.length_b   1.000
_cell.length_c   1.000
_cell.angle_alpha   90.00
_cell.angle_beta   90.00
_cell.angle_gamma   90.00
#
_symmetry.space_group_name_H-M   'P 1'
#
loop_
_entity.id
_entity.type
_entity.pdbx_description
1 polymer ?
#
loop_
_entity_poly.entity_id
_entity_poly.type
_entity_poly.pdbx_seq_one_letter_code
_entity_poly.pdbx_strand_id
1 'polypeptide(L)'
;QRIRKEMLRLSREKKELVEQRIGWKFPEESFEVYIGESADKVDGYAMVHNTIGKHKHMTYMVGADPRGYCTDVELLVFREARGSEVGRKRFNSQYEGKTVLDPIRINKDIINISGATMSVRSISAGVKRVLVLIDEFYLKPNGLGSDTMAARKAEKGFFESLFGD
;
A
#
# COMPACT_ATOMS: atom_id res chain seq x y z
N GLN A 1 -23.43 5.02 -4.01
CA GLN A 1 -21.98 4.77 -4.11
C GLN A 1 -21.54 4.73 -5.58
N ARG A 2 -20.46 5.40 -5.88
CA ARG A 2 -19.89 5.47 -7.22
C ARG A 2 -18.41 5.10 -7.16
N ILE A 3 -17.93 4.41 -8.19
CA ILE A 3 -16.49 4.14 -8.39
C ILE A 3 -16.04 4.96 -9.60
N ARG A 4 -15.05 5.81 -9.40
CA ARG A 4 -14.40 6.59 -10.44
C ARG A 4 -13.01 6.00 -10.70
N LYS A 5 -12.66 5.90 -11.97
CA LYS A 5 -11.33 5.47 -12.39
C LYS A 5 -10.61 6.66 -13.03
N GLU A 6 -9.36 6.87 -12.66
CA GLU A 6 -8.50 7.87 -13.29
C GLU A 6 -7.08 7.35 -13.49
N MET A 7 -6.37 7.98 -14.40
CA MET A 7 -4.96 7.69 -14.66
C MET A 7 -4.10 8.67 -13.89
N LEU A 8 -3.34 8.17 -12.93
CA LEU A 8 -2.33 8.93 -12.21
C LEU A 8 -1.03 8.91 -13.02
N ARG A 9 -0.62 10.06 -13.53
CA ARG A 9 0.64 10.21 -14.28
C ARG A 9 1.67 10.88 -13.39
N LEU A 10 2.89 10.31 -13.35
CA LEU A 10 3.97 10.82 -12.55
C LEU A 10 4.92 11.64 -13.42
N SER A 11 5.22 12.87 -12.98
CA SER A 11 6.36 13.61 -13.51
C SER A 11 7.65 12.92 -13.07
N ARG A 12 8.76 13.19 -13.74
CA ARG A 12 10.06 12.64 -13.36
C ARG A 12 10.40 12.94 -11.90
N GLU A 13 10.19 14.18 -11.47
CA GLU A 13 10.44 14.64 -10.11
C GLU A 13 9.60 13.88 -9.07
N LYS A 14 8.30 13.72 -9.33
CA LYS A 14 7.38 12.98 -8.46
C LYS A 14 7.72 11.48 -8.40
N LYS A 15 8.08 10.90 -9.52
CA LYS A 15 8.52 9.51 -9.59
C LYS A 15 9.77 9.28 -8.74
N GLU A 16 10.78 10.14 -8.86
CA GLU A 16 11.99 10.08 -8.04
C GLU A 16 11.69 10.20 -6.54
N LEU A 17 10.76 11.08 -6.17
CA LEU A 17 10.31 11.21 -4.77
C LEU A 17 9.69 9.92 -4.25
N VAL A 18 8.80 9.29 -5.02
CA VAL A 18 8.19 8.01 -4.64
C VAL A 18 9.25 6.92 -4.52
N GLU A 19 10.16 6.82 -5.49
CA GLU A 19 11.26 5.85 -5.48
C GLU A 19 12.17 6.00 -4.26
N GLN A 20 12.46 7.22 -3.85
CA GLN A 20 13.22 7.48 -2.61
C GLN A 20 12.46 7.00 -1.37
N ARG A 21 11.16 7.25 -1.31
CA ARG A 21 10.33 6.84 -0.16
C ARG A 21 10.19 5.32 -0.03
N ILE A 22 10.11 4.60 -1.14
CA ILE A 22 9.94 3.15 -1.12
C ILE A 22 11.27 2.39 -1.16
N GLY A 23 12.36 3.03 -1.58
CA GLY A 23 13.70 2.44 -1.60
C GLY A 23 14.01 1.58 -2.81
N TRP A 24 13.21 1.65 -3.88
CA TRP A 24 13.47 0.94 -5.14
C TRP A 24 12.92 1.69 -6.33
N LYS A 25 13.50 1.43 -7.52
CA LYS A 25 13.11 2.06 -8.79
C LYS A 25 12.12 1.18 -9.54
N PHE A 26 11.17 1.81 -10.22
CA PHE A 26 10.17 1.13 -11.03
C PHE A 26 10.04 1.78 -12.42
N PRO A 27 9.69 1.01 -13.45
CA PRO A 27 9.62 1.52 -14.83
C PRO A 27 8.34 2.30 -15.13
N GLU A 28 7.24 2.04 -14.41
CA GLU A 28 5.94 2.63 -14.71
C GLU A 28 5.94 4.15 -14.48
N GLU A 29 5.32 4.88 -15.40
CA GLU A 29 5.15 6.34 -15.32
C GLU A 29 3.71 6.74 -15.03
N SER A 30 2.79 5.78 -15.07
CA SER A 30 1.37 6.00 -14.80
C SER A 30 0.74 4.78 -14.14
N PHE A 31 -0.31 5.04 -13.37
CA PHE A 31 -1.07 4.01 -12.65
C PHE A 31 -2.56 4.29 -12.75
N GLU A 32 -3.35 3.24 -12.93
CA GLU A 32 -4.81 3.34 -12.78
C GLU A 32 -5.18 3.38 -11.29
N VAL A 33 -5.99 4.35 -10.93
CA VAL A 33 -6.49 4.51 -9.55
C VAL A 33 -8.01 4.43 -9.57
N TYR A 34 -8.57 3.59 -8.73
CA TYR A 34 -10.00 3.49 -8.50
C TYR A 34 -10.33 4.23 -7.21
N ILE A 35 -11.30 5.13 -7.27
CA ILE A 35 -11.73 5.96 -6.15
C ILE A 35 -13.19 5.68 -5.87
N GLY A 36 -13.48 5.17 -4.69
CA GLY A 36 -14.85 4.98 -4.22
C GLY A 36 -15.37 6.27 -3.60
N GLU A 37 -16.58 6.67 -3.96
CA GLU A 37 -17.21 7.89 -3.49
C GLU A 37 -18.66 7.65 -3.07
N SER A 38 -19.07 8.26 -1.96
CA SER A 38 -20.45 8.28 -1.48
C SER A 38 -20.77 9.69 -0.97
N ALA A 39 -21.89 10.28 -1.44
CA ALA A 39 -22.34 11.60 -0.99
C ALA A 39 -21.21 12.66 -1.00
N ASP A 40 -20.47 12.73 -2.11
CA ASP A 40 -19.34 13.64 -2.37
C ASP A 40 -18.15 13.47 -1.42
N LYS A 41 -18.08 12.35 -0.71
CA LYS A 41 -16.93 11.96 0.11
C LYS A 41 -16.21 10.76 -0.48
N VAL A 42 -14.90 10.73 -0.33
CA VAL A 42 -14.09 9.58 -0.70
C VAL A 42 -14.26 8.49 0.35
N ASP A 43 -14.66 7.30 -0.09
CA ASP A 43 -14.78 6.11 0.75
C ASP A 43 -13.47 5.30 0.79
N GLY A 44 -12.65 5.43 -0.24
CA GLY A 44 -11.38 4.72 -0.32
C GLY A 44 -10.77 4.75 -1.72
N TYR A 45 -9.62 4.13 -1.79
CA TYR A 45 -8.80 4.02 -3.00
C TYR A 45 -8.44 2.57 -3.26
N ALA A 46 -8.28 2.21 -4.52
CA ALA A 46 -7.71 0.92 -4.89
C ALA A 46 -6.81 1.06 -6.12
N MET A 47 -5.75 0.27 -6.16
CA MET A 47 -4.85 0.20 -7.30
C MET A 47 -4.54 -1.25 -7.62
N VAL A 48 -4.48 -1.58 -8.91
CA VAL A 48 -4.02 -2.88 -9.40
C VAL A 48 -2.55 -2.74 -9.79
N HIS A 49 -1.70 -3.56 -9.19
CA HIS A 49 -0.26 -3.54 -9.42
C HIS A 49 0.26 -4.88 -9.91
N ASN A 50 1.36 -4.80 -10.65
CA ASN A 50 2.14 -5.96 -11.06
C ASN A 50 3.54 -5.82 -10.48
N THR A 51 4.03 -6.87 -9.85
CA THR A 51 5.41 -6.98 -9.41
C THR A 51 5.93 -8.38 -9.74
N ILE A 52 7.24 -8.49 -9.88
CA ILE A 52 7.86 -9.78 -10.20
C ILE A 52 8.11 -10.56 -8.91
N GLY A 53 7.57 -11.79 -8.82
CA GLY A 53 7.90 -12.73 -7.77
C GLY A 53 9.31 -13.26 -7.93
N LYS A 54 9.50 -14.57 -7.99
CA LYS A 54 10.82 -15.15 -8.29
C LYS A 54 11.20 -14.97 -9.76
N HIS A 55 10.30 -15.28 -10.67
CA HIS A 55 10.54 -15.26 -12.13
C HIS A 55 9.43 -14.59 -12.92
N LYS A 56 8.20 -14.58 -12.41
CA LYS A 56 7.00 -14.18 -13.14
C LYS A 56 6.26 -13.06 -12.41
N HIS A 57 5.48 -12.28 -13.17
CA HIS A 57 4.64 -11.23 -12.63
C HIS A 57 3.51 -11.80 -11.79
N MET A 58 3.24 -11.14 -10.68
CA MET A 58 2.03 -11.28 -9.88
C MET A 58 1.19 -10.03 -10.07
N THR A 59 -0.12 -10.23 -10.24
CA THR A 59 -1.09 -9.14 -10.34
C THR A 59 -1.96 -9.16 -9.09
N TYR A 60 -2.04 -8.04 -8.39
CA TYR A 60 -2.80 -7.93 -7.16
C TYR A 60 -3.43 -6.54 -7.04
N MET A 61 -4.50 -6.47 -6.26
CA MET A 61 -5.17 -5.22 -5.92
C MET A 61 -4.87 -4.85 -4.48
N VAL A 62 -4.59 -3.59 -4.24
CA VAL A 62 -4.40 -3.02 -2.90
C VAL A 62 -5.44 -1.94 -2.69
N GLY A 63 -6.21 -2.06 -1.61
CA GLY A 63 -7.18 -1.05 -1.17
C GLY A 63 -6.65 -0.25 0.02
N ALA A 64 -7.06 1.00 0.09
CA ALA A 64 -6.79 1.88 1.22
C ALA A 64 -8.02 2.72 1.57
N ASP A 65 -8.18 3.01 2.84
CA ASP A 65 -9.22 3.91 3.32
C ASP A 65 -8.87 5.39 3.04
N PRO A 66 -9.80 6.34 3.30
CA PRO A 66 -9.53 7.76 3.06
C PRO A 66 -8.41 8.37 3.91
N ARG A 67 -7.92 7.65 4.91
CA ARG A 67 -6.84 8.09 5.81
C ARG A 67 -5.49 7.46 5.48
N GLY A 68 -5.44 6.57 4.47
CA GLY A 68 -4.21 5.91 4.05
C GLY A 68 -3.89 4.60 4.77
N TYR A 69 -4.85 4.01 5.47
CA TYR A 69 -4.71 2.67 6.04
C TYR A 69 -5.05 1.63 4.99
N CYS A 70 -4.18 0.64 4.82
CA CYS A 70 -4.46 -0.49 3.93
C CYS A 70 -5.70 -1.24 4.43
N THR A 71 -6.68 -1.44 3.56
CA THR A 71 -7.92 -2.15 3.89
C THR A 71 -7.90 -3.59 3.45
N ASP A 72 -7.30 -3.86 2.30
CA ASP A 72 -7.25 -5.22 1.76
C ASP A 72 -6.15 -5.35 0.71
N VAL A 73 -5.64 -6.56 0.57
CA VAL A 73 -4.74 -6.98 -0.52
C VAL A 73 -5.29 -8.26 -1.11
N GLU A 74 -5.60 -8.24 -2.39
CA GLU A 74 -6.17 -9.37 -3.11
C GLU A 74 -5.27 -9.78 -4.26
N LEU A 75 -4.77 -11.02 -4.24
CA LEU A 75 -4.01 -11.58 -5.35
C LEU A 75 -4.97 -11.99 -6.47
N LEU A 76 -4.83 -11.35 -7.63
CA LEU A 76 -5.70 -11.58 -8.79
C LEU A 76 -5.12 -12.66 -9.72
N VAL A 77 -3.82 -12.62 -9.98
CA VAL A 77 -3.14 -13.59 -10.84
C VAL A 77 -1.79 -13.97 -10.25
N PHE A 78 -1.57 -15.25 -10.11
CA PHE A 78 -0.31 -15.83 -9.66
C PHE A 78 0.20 -16.83 -10.70
N ARG A 79 1.42 -16.64 -11.17
CA ARG A 79 1.98 -17.39 -12.30
C ARG A 79 3.17 -18.29 -11.94
N GLU A 80 3.64 -18.21 -10.69
CA GLU A 80 4.74 -19.05 -10.20
C GLU A 80 4.25 -20.45 -9.88
N ALA A 81 5.17 -21.45 -9.96
CA ALA A 81 4.86 -22.83 -9.63
C ALA A 81 4.69 -23.07 -8.12
N ARG A 82 5.29 -22.21 -7.29
CA ARG A 82 5.27 -22.33 -5.82
C ARG A 82 5.00 -20.95 -5.19
N GLY A 83 4.49 -20.96 -3.95
CA GLY A 83 4.29 -19.74 -3.17
C GLY A 83 2.88 -19.14 -3.30
N SER A 84 1.91 -19.90 -3.81
CA SER A 84 0.52 -19.46 -3.96
C SER A 84 -0.14 -19.08 -2.62
N GLU A 85 0.47 -19.40 -1.49
CA GLU A 85 0.04 -19.02 -0.15
C GLU A 85 -0.02 -17.50 0.03
N VAL A 86 0.73 -16.73 -0.77
CA VAL A 86 0.62 -15.25 -0.80
C VAL A 86 -0.75 -14.76 -1.25
N GLY A 87 -1.57 -15.62 -1.88
CA GLY A 87 -2.95 -15.31 -2.24
C GLY A 87 -3.96 -15.65 -1.15
N ARG A 88 -3.57 -16.32 -0.08
CA ARG A 88 -4.48 -16.69 0.99
C ARG A 88 -4.86 -15.48 1.84
N LYS A 89 -6.14 -15.34 2.12
CA LYS A 89 -6.64 -14.24 2.96
C LYS A 89 -5.94 -14.18 4.32
N ARG A 90 -5.66 -15.33 4.92
CA ARG A 90 -4.91 -15.43 6.18
C ARG A 90 -3.53 -14.76 6.09
N PHE A 91 -2.83 -14.90 4.97
CA PHE A 91 -1.56 -14.22 4.75
C PHE A 91 -1.77 -12.73 4.50
N ASN A 92 -2.67 -12.38 3.56
CA ASN A 92 -2.89 -10.99 3.15
C ASN A 92 -3.52 -10.12 4.23
N SER A 93 -4.22 -10.69 5.19
CA SER A 93 -4.81 -9.95 6.31
C SER A 93 -3.77 -9.22 7.17
N GLN A 94 -2.50 -9.64 7.14
CA GLN A 94 -1.44 -8.94 7.86
C GLN A 94 -1.13 -7.54 7.32
N TYR A 95 -1.53 -7.24 6.08
CA TYR A 95 -1.39 -5.90 5.51
C TYR A 95 -2.48 -4.94 5.97
N GLU A 96 -3.61 -5.44 6.45
CA GLU A 96 -4.72 -4.61 6.92
C GLU A 96 -4.28 -3.70 8.07
N GLY A 97 -4.64 -2.43 7.98
CA GLY A 97 -4.27 -1.40 8.95
C GLY A 97 -2.85 -0.86 8.81
N LYS A 98 -2.04 -1.38 7.89
CA LYS A 98 -0.71 -0.84 7.60
C LYS A 98 -0.82 0.53 6.93
N THR A 99 0.18 1.37 7.17
CA THR A 99 0.29 2.71 6.59
C THR A 99 1.67 2.94 6.00
N VAL A 100 1.88 4.10 5.39
CA VAL A 100 3.21 4.51 4.90
C VAL A 100 4.26 4.66 6.01
N LEU A 101 3.83 4.74 7.29
CA LEU A 101 4.73 4.79 8.44
C LEU A 101 5.27 3.41 8.84
N ASP A 102 4.63 2.34 8.37
CA ASP A 102 5.04 0.97 8.66
C ASP A 102 6.13 0.50 7.68
N PRO A 103 7.08 -0.35 8.11
CA PRO A 103 8.12 -0.90 7.24
C PRO A 103 7.55 -1.70 6.06
N ILE A 104 6.53 -2.51 6.30
CA ILE A 104 5.95 -3.47 5.34
C ILE A 104 7.07 -4.35 4.75
N ARG A 105 7.81 -5.00 5.62
CA ARG A 105 8.99 -5.81 5.29
C ARG A 105 9.04 -7.09 6.11
N ILE A 106 9.52 -8.15 5.49
CA ILE A 106 9.84 -9.41 6.17
C ILE A 106 10.83 -9.14 7.32
N ASN A 107 10.66 -9.83 8.42
CA ASN A 107 11.45 -9.71 9.66
C ASN A 107 11.31 -8.36 10.39
N LYS A 108 10.41 -7.52 9.94
CA LYS A 108 10.01 -6.29 10.65
C LYS A 108 8.56 -6.41 11.13
N ASP A 109 7.62 -6.34 10.20
CA ASP A 109 6.19 -6.36 10.47
C ASP A 109 5.40 -7.28 9.53
N ILE A 110 6.08 -8.04 8.67
CA ILE A 110 5.49 -9.03 7.76
C ILE A 110 6.10 -10.40 8.02
N ILE A 111 5.24 -11.38 8.22
CA ILE A 111 5.62 -12.79 8.39
C ILE A 111 5.91 -13.38 7.02
N ASN A 112 7.06 -14.03 6.89
CA ASN A 112 7.45 -14.69 5.65
C ASN A 112 6.71 -16.02 5.46
N ILE A 113 6.67 -16.49 4.22
CA ILE A 113 6.26 -17.84 3.83
C ILE A 113 7.51 -18.58 3.38
N SER A 114 7.84 -19.68 4.06
CA SER A 114 8.97 -20.53 3.68
C SER A 114 8.83 -21.02 2.24
N GLY A 115 9.87 -20.83 1.45
CA GLY A 115 9.87 -21.17 0.02
C GLY A 115 9.21 -20.15 -0.90
N ALA A 116 8.64 -19.05 -0.36
CA ALA A 116 8.00 -17.99 -1.13
C ALA A 116 8.53 -16.59 -0.81
N THR A 117 9.74 -16.49 -0.29
CA THR A 117 10.35 -15.23 0.18
C THR A 117 10.36 -14.13 -0.88
N MET A 118 10.69 -14.48 -2.13
CA MET A 118 10.71 -13.49 -3.22
C MET A 118 9.32 -12.93 -3.52
N SER A 119 8.29 -13.78 -3.49
CA SER A 119 6.90 -13.35 -3.69
C SER A 119 6.40 -12.48 -2.54
N VAL A 120 6.72 -12.82 -1.30
CA VAL A 120 6.36 -12.01 -0.12
C VAL A 120 7.04 -10.64 -0.17
N ARG A 121 8.33 -10.57 -0.51
CA ARG A 121 9.05 -9.30 -0.70
C ARG A 121 8.41 -8.46 -1.79
N SER A 122 8.09 -9.08 -2.90
CA SER A 122 7.54 -8.40 -4.06
C SER A 122 6.15 -7.80 -3.78
N ILE A 123 5.24 -8.56 -3.18
CA ILE A 123 3.93 -8.05 -2.78
C ILE A 123 4.07 -6.95 -1.74
N SER A 124 4.89 -7.14 -0.72
CA SER A 124 5.12 -6.16 0.34
C SER A 124 5.66 -4.83 -0.21
N ALA A 125 6.63 -4.89 -1.13
CA ALA A 125 7.14 -3.72 -1.82
C ALA A 125 6.06 -2.99 -2.63
N GLY A 126 5.21 -3.74 -3.31
CA GLY A 126 4.10 -3.19 -4.08
C GLY A 126 3.00 -2.58 -3.21
N VAL A 127 2.67 -3.19 -2.09
CA VAL A 127 1.74 -2.61 -1.10
C VAL A 127 2.28 -1.27 -0.58
N LYS A 128 3.56 -1.22 -0.22
CA LYS A 128 4.21 0.03 0.20
C LYS A 128 4.12 1.09 -0.89
N ARG A 129 4.40 0.73 -2.14
CA ARG A 129 4.30 1.67 -3.28
C ARG A 129 2.89 2.23 -3.43
N VAL A 130 1.86 1.39 -3.37
CA VAL A 130 0.47 1.86 -3.46
C VAL A 130 0.15 2.86 -2.35
N LEU A 131 0.50 2.55 -1.12
CA LEU A 131 0.24 3.44 0.01
C LEU A 131 0.98 4.77 -0.11
N VAL A 132 2.23 4.76 -0.60
CA VAL A 132 3.00 5.99 -0.85
C VAL A 132 2.40 6.81 -1.99
N LEU A 133 1.96 6.17 -3.08
CA LEU A 133 1.29 6.88 -4.18
C LEU A 133 -0.01 7.55 -3.72
N ILE A 134 -0.82 6.86 -2.94
CA ILE A 134 -2.04 7.43 -2.37
C ILE A 134 -1.72 8.58 -1.43
N ASP A 135 -0.73 8.43 -0.57
CA ASP A 135 -0.28 9.48 0.35
C ASP A 135 0.17 10.75 -0.38
N GLU A 136 1.05 10.62 -1.36
CA GLU A 136 1.61 11.77 -2.09
C GLU A 136 0.59 12.49 -2.96
N PHE A 137 -0.28 11.76 -3.65
CA PHE A 137 -1.12 12.34 -4.70
C PHE A 137 -2.56 12.60 -4.26
N TYR A 138 -3.05 11.97 -3.22
CA TYR A 138 -4.44 12.08 -2.78
C TYR A 138 -4.60 12.57 -1.34
N LEU A 139 -3.71 12.20 -0.43
CA LEU A 139 -3.86 12.56 0.98
C LEU A 139 -3.14 13.85 1.33
N LYS A 140 -1.86 13.99 1.00
CA LYS A 140 -1.10 15.23 1.27
C LYS A 140 -1.75 16.48 0.67
N PRO A 141 -2.24 16.48 -0.59
CA PRO A 141 -2.92 17.65 -1.15
C PRO A 141 -4.17 18.08 -0.38
N ASN A 142 -4.78 17.16 0.38
CA ASN A 142 -5.99 17.41 1.17
C ASN A 142 -5.73 17.53 2.68
N GLY A 143 -4.47 17.67 3.09
CA GLY A 143 -4.10 17.79 4.49
C GLY A 143 -4.27 16.52 5.34
N LEU A 144 -4.34 15.34 4.68
CA LEU A 144 -4.56 14.05 5.33
C LEU A 144 -3.32 13.11 5.23
N GLY A 145 -2.20 13.62 4.74
CA GLY A 145 -1.03 12.82 4.44
C GLY A 145 -0.23 12.38 5.66
N SER A 146 0.92 11.77 5.38
CA SER A 146 1.82 11.17 6.37
C SER A 146 2.27 12.11 7.47
N ASP A 147 2.42 13.40 7.20
CA ASP A 147 2.80 14.39 8.21
C ASP A 147 1.74 14.50 9.30
N THR A 148 0.46 14.59 8.91
CA THR A 148 -0.68 14.62 9.83
C THR A 148 -0.82 13.28 10.57
N MET A 149 -0.60 12.17 9.88
CA MET A 149 -0.66 10.82 10.45
C MET A 149 0.42 10.62 11.52
N ALA A 150 1.66 11.07 11.25
CA ALA A 150 2.75 11.00 12.21
C ALA A 150 2.46 11.83 13.47
N ALA A 151 1.91 13.04 13.31
CA ALA A 151 1.52 13.89 14.42
C ALA A 151 0.44 13.23 15.29
N ARG A 152 -0.62 12.68 14.68
CA ARG A 152 -1.68 11.96 15.40
C ARG A 152 -1.16 10.74 16.17
N LYS A 153 -0.24 10.00 15.59
CA LYS A 153 0.38 8.84 16.24
C LYS A 153 1.21 9.26 17.44
N ALA A 154 1.96 10.35 17.33
CA ALA A 154 2.74 10.93 18.43
C ALA A 154 1.83 11.43 19.57
N GLU A 155 0.76 12.15 19.23
CA GLU A 155 -0.25 12.62 20.21
C GLU A 155 -0.89 11.44 20.95
N LYS A 156 -1.34 10.42 20.21
CA LYS A 156 -1.93 9.21 20.81
C LYS A 156 -0.96 8.52 21.76
N GLY A 157 0.29 8.31 21.34
CA GLY A 157 1.32 7.74 22.19
C GLY A 157 1.61 8.57 23.44
N PHE A 158 1.61 9.88 23.32
CA PHE A 158 1.76 10.80 24.47
C PHE A 158 0.58 10.66 25.46
N PHE A 159 -0.65 10.65 24.96
CA PHE A 159 -1.83 10.44 25.80
C PHE A 159 -1.84 9.08 26.46
N GLU A 160 -1.49 8.02 25.75
CA GLU A 160 -1.38 6.67 26.32
C GLU A 160 -0.31 6.59 27.40
N SER A 161 0.82 7.27 27.24
CA SER A 161 1.89 7.31 28.26
C SER A 161 1.50 8.10 29.52
N LEU A 162 0.60 9.08 29.41
CA LEU A 162 0.15 9.90 30.53
C LEU A 162 -1.06 9.31 31.26
N PHE A 163 -1.97 8.66 30.57
CA PHE A 163 -3.28 8.26 31.06
C PHE A 163 -3.60 6.77 30.86
N GLY A 164 -2.73 6.02 30.23
CA GLY A 164 -2.86 4.58 30.04
C GLY A 164 -2.43 3.84 31.30
N ASP A 165 -3.36 3.14 31.97
CA ASP A 165 -3.07 2.16 33.01
C ASP A 165 -2.75 0.80 32.38
#